data_379dfee3479bc66092d26a5d71ba123d
#
_entry.id   379dfee3479bc66092d26a5d71ba123d
#
_cell.length_a   1.000
_cell.length_b   1.000
_cell.length_c   1.000
_cell.angle_alpha   90.00
_cell.angle_beta   90.00
_cell.angle_gamma   90.00
#
_symmetry.space_group_name_H-M   'P 1'
#
loop_
_entity.id
_entity.type
_entity.pdbx_description
1 polymer ?
#
loop_
_entity_poly.entity_id
_entity_poly.type
_entity_poly.pdbx_seq_one_letter_code
_entity_poly.pdbx_strand_id
1 'polypeptide(L)'
;VATALLTACEDDRDSNPTIQEPTTFVLNTPANATYNVYDLNQSKNIELTCMQPDYGYPAVVTYTMQADLTDKWTDETETADASYLTLPSISTSAKVDANTQELNKAIVKLAGWTSENDYDGEPMSVFVRLYAHIGDKGYPIHSNSIELKVIPYYMDISDAVPATYYLLGDFIGEVPWGNPTMAAGTAYF
;
A
#
# COMPACT_ATOMS: atom_id res chain seq x y z
N VAL A 1 7.29 62.25 36.42
CA VAL A 1 7.62 61.53 35.19
C VAL A 1 7.53 60.06 35.53
N ALA A 2 6.44 59.37 35.06
CA ALA A 2 6.26 57.94 35.25
C ALA A 2 6.80 57.23 34.02
N THR A 3 7.88 56.48 34.19
CA THR A 3 8.48 55.63 33.17
C THR A 3 7.73 54.29 33.17
N ALA A 4 6.86 54.05 32.19
CA ALA A 4 6.25 52.77 31.98
C ALA A 4 7.32 51.82 31.40
N LEU A 5 7.74 50.82 32.14
CA LEU A 5 8.51 49.70 31.67
C LEU A 5 7.57 48.80 30.90
N LEU A 6 7.63 48.86 29.57
CA LEU A 6 7.04 47.87 28.70
C LEU A 6 7.94 46.61 28.76
N THR A 7 7.59 45.65 29.58
CA THR A 7 8.10 44.30 29.44
C THR A 7 7.53 43.74 28.15
N ALA A 8 8.32 43.74 27.10
CA ALA A 8 8.04 42.92 25.94
C ALA A 8 8.00 41.45 26.45
N CYS A 9 6.86 40.77 26.26
CA CYS A 9 6.86 39.34 26.37
C CYS A 9 7.91 38.83 25.36
N GLU A 10 8.99 38.26 25.87
CA GLU A 10 9.84 37.39 25.04
C GLU A 10 8.91 36.33 24.50
N ASP A 11 8.73 36.40 23.21
CA ASP A 11 7.94 35.41 22.42
C ASP A 11 8.74 34.11 22.52
N ASP A 12 8.24 33.21 23.36
CA ASP A 12 8.87 31.92 23.64
C ASP A 12 8.74 31.01 22.41
N ARG A 13 9.42 31.45 21.32
CA ARG A 13 9.43 30.75 20.03
C ARG A 13 10.27 29.49 20.04
N ASP A 14 11.10 29.33 21.06
CA ASP A 14 12.01 28.17 21.20
C ASP A 14 11.25 26.89 21.60
N SER A 15 10.01 27.00 22.07
CA SER A 15 9.16 25.86 22.44
C SER A 15 8.14 25.46 21.39
N ASN A 16 8.06 26.15 20.24
CA ASN A 16 7.16 25.76 19.17
C ASN A 16 7.64 24.45 18.54
N PRO A 17 6.78 23.41 18.51
CA PRO A 17 7.12 22.15 17.85
C PRO A 17 7.39 22.43 16.36
N THR A 18 8.56 22.04 15.90
CA THR A 18 8.96 22.16 14.49
C THR A 18 8.93 20.79 13.83
N ILE A 19 8.55 20.78 12.54
CA ILE A 19 8.61 19.55 11.77
C ILE A 19 10.05 19.08 11.64
N GLN A 20 10.29 17.81 11.82
CA GLN A 20 11.58 17.16 11.63
C GLN A 20 11.43 15.86 10.84
N GLU A 21 12.49 15.48 10.15
CA GLU A 21 12.55 14.21 9.45
C GLU A 21 12.71 13.07 10.46
N PRO A 22 11.81 12.06 10.47
CA PRO A 22 11.91 10.95 11.40
C PRO A 22 13.12 10.07 11.06
N THR A 23 13.84 9.63 12.07
CA THR A 23 15.03 8.78 11.90
C THR A 23 14.77 7.31 12.22
N THR A 24 13.67 7.02 12.89
CA THR A 24 13.30 5.66 13.29
C THR A 24 11.83 5.40 13.07
N PHE A 25 11.53 4.21 12.58
CA PHE A 25 10.17 3.72 12.41
C PHE A 25 10.17 2.22 12.61
N VAL A 26 9.38 1.71 13.56
CA VAL A 26 9.39 0.30 13.94
C VAL A 26 8.04 -0.33 13.72
N LEU A 27 7.99 -1.34 12.87
CA LEU A 27 6.89 -2.29 12.74
C LEU A 27 7.12 -3.42 13.75
N ASN A 28 6.13 -3.64 14.63
CA ASN A 28 6.20 -4.68 15.64
C ASN A 28 5.90 -6.04 15.02
N THR A 29 6.71 -7.04 15.32
CA THR A 29 6.40 -8.42 14.96
C THR A 29 5.19 -8.88 15.78
N PRO A 30 4.12 -9.38 15.13
CA PRO A 30 2.97 -9.92 15.86
C PRO A 30 3.37 -11.02 16.84
N ALA A 31 2.72 -11.06 18.01
CA ALA A 31 2.93 -12.14 18.95
C ALA A 31 2.67 -13.49 18.26
N ASN A 32 3.57 -14.43 18.44
CA ASN A 32 3.52 -15.75 17.81
C ASN A 32 3.67 -15.79 16.27
N ALA A 33 4.13 -14.71 15.62
CA ALA A 33 4.36 -14.71 14.16
C ALA A 33 5.26 -15.87 13.69
N THR A 34 6.20 -16.31 14.53
CA THR A 34 7.07 -17.45 14.23
C THR A 34 6.33 -18.79 14.16
N TYR A 35 5.18 -18.92 14.83
CA TYR A 35 4.40 -20.15 14.93
C TYR A 35 3.07 -20.08 14.20
N ASN A 36 2.55 -18.88 13.97
CA ASN A 36 1.31 -18.67 13.26
C ASN A 36 1.52 -18.77 11.77
N VAL A 37 0.64 -19.52 11.12
CA VAL A 37 0.49 -19.50 9.66
C VAL A 37 -0.86 -18.86 9.35
N TYR A 38 -0.84 -17.77 8.62
CA TYR A 38 -2.05 -17.04 8.25
C TYR A 38 -2.61 -17.59 6.94
N ASP A 39 -3.75 -18.28 7.00
CA ASP A 39 -4.49 -18.66 5.81
C ASP A 39 -5.19 -17.40 5.25
N LEU A 40 -4.73 -16.92 4.11
CA LEU A 40 -5.20 -15.67 3.51
C LEU A 40 -6.62 -15.80 2.94
N ASN A 41 -7.09 -17.03 2.69
CA ASN A 41 -8.45 -17.28 2.23
C ASN A 41 -9.46 -17.31 3.41
N GLN A 42 -9.02 -17.71 4.59
CA GLN A 42 -9.87 -17.83 5.78
C GLN A 42 -9.83 -16.56 6.64
N SER A 43 -8.73 -15.84 6.63
CA SER A 43 -8.54 -14.62 7.41
C SER A 43 -9.01 -13.40 6.60
N LYS A 44 -9.62 -12.43 7.28
CA LYS A 44 -10.01 -11.17 6.63
C LYS A 44 -8.92 -10.12 6.71
N ASN A 45 -8.30 -9.99 7.89
CA ASN A 45 -7.23 -9.05 8.15
C ASN A 45 -6.17 -9.69 9.04
N ILE A 46 -4.94 -9.20 8.92
CA ILE A 46 -3.84 -9.45 9.87
C ILE A 46 -3.60 -8.13 10.60
N GLU A 47 -3.76 -8.15 11.92
CA GLU A 47 -3.50 -6.98 12.75
C GLU A 47 -1.99 -6.78 12.94
N LEU A 48 -1.50 -5.63 12.50
CA LEU A 48 -0.14 -5.17 12.70
C LEU A 48 -0.14 -3.91 13.58
N THR A 49 0.90 -3.73 14.36
CA THR A 49 1.09 -2.51 15.15
C THR A 49 2.47 -1.93 14.89
N CYS A 50 2.59 -0.62 14.97
CA CYS A 50 3.87 0.05 14.82
C CYS A 50 4.08 1.13 15.90
N MET A 51 5.34 1.52 16.09
CA MET A 51 5.66 2.74 16.80
C MET A 51 5.60 3.89 15.79
N GLN A 52 4.74 4.88 16.05
CA GLN A 52 4.60 6.03 15.18
C GLN A 52 5.95 6.75 15.00
N PRO A 53 6.35 7.10 13.77
CA PRO A 53 7.54 7.92 13.55
C PRO A 53 7.40 9.29 14.20
N ASP A 54 8.48 9.81 14.75
CA ASP A 54 8.50 11.12 15.38
C ASP A 54 8.82 12.21 14.38
N TYR A 55 7.83 13.03 14.06
CA TYR A 55 7.96 14.18 13.15
C TYR A 55 8.21 15.51 13.90
N GLY A 56 8.50 15.47 15.21
CA GLY A 56 8.77 16.66 16.04
C GLY A 56 7.51 17.41 16.47
N TYR A 57 6.34 17.06 15.94
CA TYR A 57 5.05 17.61 16.35
C TYR A 57 3.93 16.59 16.12
N PRO A 58 2.78 16.74 16.77
CA PRO A 58 1.63 15.89 16.54
C PRO A 58 1.12 16.06 15.09
N ALA A 59 1.29 15.02 14.27
CA ALA A 59 0.84 14.98 12.88
C ALA A 59 -0.02 13.74 12.61
N VAL A 60 -0.92 13.87 11.66
CA VAL A 60 -1.60 12.69 11.12
C VAL A 60 -0.64 11.97 10.19
N VAL A 61 -0.24 10.78 10.59
CA VAL A 61 0.65 9.92 9.80
C VAL A 61 -0.19 8.97 8.96
N THR A 62 0.14 8.88 7.69
CA THR A 62 -0.45 7.90 6.77
C THR A 62 0.48 6.72 6.63
N TYR A 63 -0.06 5.52 6.81
CA TYR A 63 0.65 4.25 6.70
C TYR A 63 0.14 3.46 5.51
N THR A 64 1.05 2.91 4.73
CA THR A 64 0.76 1.99 3.62
C THR A 64 1.63 0.76 3.77
N MET A 65 1.06 -0.44 3.58
CA MET A 65 1.83 -1.67 3.65
C MET A 65 2.49 -1.98 2.32
N GLN A 66 3.71 -2.50 2.39
CA GLN A 66 4.46 -3.05 1.27
C GLN A 66 4.78 -4.51 1.54
N ALA A 67 4.76 -5.33 0.49
CA ALA A 67 5.06 -6.77 0.56
C ALA A 67 6.15 -7.14 -0.45
N ASP A 68 7.08 -7.99 -0.02
CA ASP A 68 8.18 -8.56 -0.82
C ASP A 68 8.29 -10.06 -0.50
N LEU A 69 8.69 -10.87 -1.49
CA LEU A 69 8.92 -12.32 -1.28
C LEU A 69 10.37 -12.65 -0.90
N THR A 70 11.27 -11.70 -1.02
CA THR A 70 12.73 -11.93 -0.90
C THR A 70 13.43 -11.08 0.15
N ASP A 71 12.72 -10.16 0.81
CA ASP A 71 13.25 -9.16 1.76
C ASP A 71 14.36 -8.26 1.18
N LYS A 72 14.35 -8.05 -0.14
CA LYS A 72 15.38 -7.24 -0.81
C LYS A 72 15.03 -5.77 -0.94
N TRP A 73 13.75 -5.46 -1.07
CA TRP A 73 13.21 -4.10 -1.16
C TRP A 73 13.88 -3.25 -2.25
N THR A 74 14.11 -3.87 -3.41
CA THR A 74 14.74 -3.19 -4.56
C THR A 74 13.71 -2.35 -5.27
N ASP A 75 14.02 -1.08 -5.48
CA ASP A 75 13.15 -0.16 -6.22
C ASP A 75 13.14 -0.46 -7.72
N GLU A 76 12.09 -0.01 -8.40
CA GLU A 76 11.97 -0.07 -9.85
C GLU A 76 13.11 0.69 -10.53
N THR A 77 13.59 0.14 -11.62
CA THR A 77 14.61 0.74 -12.48
C THR A 77 14.11 0.75 -13.93
N GLU A 78 14.86 1.38 -14.83
CA GLU A 78 14.53 1.38 -16.29
C GLU A 78 14.48 -0.04 -16.89
N THR A 79 15.10 -1.03 -16.24
CA THR A 79 15.28 -2.39 -16.78
C THR A 79 14.67 -3.49 -15.93
N ALA A 80 14.17 -3.19 -14.73
CA ALA A 80 13.61 -4.16 -13.81
C ALA A 80 12.52 -3.55 -12.93
N ASP A 81 11.45 -4.30 -12.72
CA ASP A 81 10.39 -3.95 -11.77
C ASP A 81 10.89 -3.98 -10.33
N ALA A 82 10.21 -3.27 -9.45
CA ALA A 82 10.46 -3.33 -8.01
C ALA A 82 10.29 -4.76 -7.50
N SER A 83 11.11 -5.17 -6.51
CA SER A 83 10.96 -6.48 -5.87
C SER A 83 9.74 -6.57 -4.95
N TYR A 84 9.08 -5.47 -4.68
CA TYR A 84 7.96 -5.36 -3.76
C TYR A 84 6.75 -4.68 -4.39
N LEU A 85 5.59 -4.88 -3.78
CA LEU A 85 4.36 -4.19 -4.14
C LEU A 85 3.81 -3.42 -2.95
N THR A 86 3.26 -2.24 -3.24
CA THR A 86 2.53 -1.43 -2.27
C THR A 86 1.05 -1.78 -2.33
N LEU A 87 0.48 -2.13 -1.17
CA LEU A 87 -0.94 -2.45 -1.07
C LEU A 87 -1.78 -1.17 -1.15
N PRO A 88 -2.98 -1.22 -1.74
CA PRO A 88 -3.82 -0.04 -1.94
C PRO A 88 -4.43 0.53 -0.65
N SER A 89 -4.65 -0.32 0.36
CA SER A 89 -5.23 0.14 1.64
C SER A 89 -4.27 1.03 2.40
N ILE A 90 -4.81 2.11 2.97
CA ILE A 90 -4.09 3.06 3.82
C ILE A 90 -4.67 3.06 5.23
N SER A 91 -3.86 3.37 6.23
CA SER A 91 -4.27 3.58 7.61
C SER A 91 -3.72 4.91 8.13
N THR A 92 -4.44 5.54 9.06
CA THR A 92 -3.95 6.70 9.82
C THR A 92 -3.75 6.36 11.30
N SER A 93 -3.84 5.09 11.64
CA SER A 93 -3.62 4.55 12.99
C SER A 93 -2.36 3.72 13.03
N ALA A 94 -1.63 3.77 14.14
CA ALA A 94 -0.48 2.89 14.42
C ALA A 94 -0.88 1.40 14.57
N LYS A 95 -2.18 1.11 14.59
CA LYS A 95 -2.75 -0.21 14.40
C LYS A 95 -3.21 -0.32 12.94
N VAL A 96 -2.53 -1.14 12.18
CA VAL A 96 -2.77 -1.33 10.74
C VAL A 96 -3.42 -2.69 10.52
N ASP A 97 -4.63 -2.69 10.00
CA ASP A 97 -5.32 -3.92 9.59
C ASP A 97 -4.92 -4.26 8.15
N ALA A 98 -3.95 -5.16 8.00
CA ALA A 98 -3.50 -5.63 6.70
C ALA A 98 -4.59 -6.50 6.05
N ASN A 99 -5.16 -6.04 4.95
CA ASN A 99 -6.17 -6.78 4.21
C ASN A 99 -5.55 -8.02 3.56
N THR A 100 -6.04 -9.22 3.91
CA THR A 100 -5.46 -10.48 3.43
C THR A 100 -5.67 -10.71 1.94
N GLN A 101 -6.77 -10.22 1.36
CA GLN A 101 -7.01 -10.32 -0.08
C GLN A 101 -6.05 -9.45 -0.89
N GLU A 102 -5.75 -8.24 -0.41
CA GLU A 102 -4.76 -7.37 -1.06
C GLU A 102 -3.35 -7.97 -0.94
N LEU A 103 -3.01 -8.52 0.23
CA LEU A 103 -1.74 -9.20 0.44
C LEU A 103 -1.63 -10.43 -0.47
N ASN A 104 -2.69 -11.24 -0.57
CA ASN A 104 -2.73 -12.39 -1.47
C ASN A 104 -2.54 -11.99 -2.94
N LYS A 105 -3.23 -10.93 -3.38
CA LYS A 105 -3.07 -10.38 -4.74
C LYS A 105 -1.63 -9.93 -5.00
N ALA A 106 -0.99 -9.29 -4.02
CA ALA A 106 0.40 -8.89 -4.12
C ALA A 106 1.34 -10.10 -4.25
N ILE A 107 1.12 -11.16 -3.46
CA ILE A 107 1.90 -12.40 -3.53
C ILE A 107 1.75 -13.07 -4.89
N VAL A 108 0.53 -13.27 -5.39
CA VAL A 108 0.27 -13.87 -6.71
C VAL A 108 1.01 -13.11 -7.81
N LYS A 109 0.97 -11.76 -7.76
CA LYS A 109 1.65 -10.92 -8.74
C LYS A 109 3.18 -11.00 -8.62
N LEU A 110 3.72 -10.93 -7.41
CA LEU A 110 5.17 -11.01 -7.17
C LEU A 110 5.75 -12.39 -7.50
N ALA A 111 4.99 -13.45 -7.24
CA ALA A 111 5.36 -14.82 -7.59
C ALA A 111 5.20 -15.12 -9.10
N GLY A 112 4.46 -14.27 -9.82
CA GLY A 112 4.21 -14.47 -11.26
C GLY A 112 3.28 -15.65 -11.55
N TRP A 113 2.39 -16.01 -10.63
CA TRP A 113 1.46 -17.13 -10.82
C TRP A 113 0.38 -16.78 -11.85
N THR A 114 0.15 -17.71 -12.75
CA THR A 114 -0.80 -17.59 -13.85
C THR A 114 -1.91 -18.65 -13.82
N SER A 115 -1.73 -19.66 -12.96
CA SER A 115 -2.67 -20.76 -12.79
C SER A 115 -2.65 -21.31 -11.36
N GLU A 116 -3.69 -22.07 -11.00
CA GLU A 116 -3.76 -22.78 -9.71
C GLU A 116 -2.61 -23.78 -9.51
N ASN A 117 -2.02 -24.29 -10.61
CA ASN A 117 -0.95 -25.27 -10.55
C ASN A 117 0.43 -24.65 -10.22
N ASP A 118 0.54 -23.32 -10.23
CA ASP A 118 1.78 -22.62 -9.93
C ASP A 118 2.08 -22.55 -8.43
N TYR A 119 1.10 -22.92 -7.60
CA TYR A 119 1.20 -22.95 -6.15
C TYR A 119 0.95 -24.37 -5.62
N ASP A 120 1.83 -24.84 -4.74
CA ASP A 120 1.80 -26.19 -4.19
C ASP A 120 0.91 -26.37 -2.94
N GLY A 121 0.30 -25.31 -2.44
CA GLY A 121 -0.55 -25.31 -1.25
C GLY A 121 0.21 -25.23 0.08
N GLU A 122 1.53 -25.14 0.06
CA GLU A 122 2.35 -25.11 1.27
C GLU A 122 2.53 -23.70 1.82
N PRO A 123 2.70 -23.55 3.15
CA PRO A 123 2.99 -22.25 3.74
C PRO A 123 4.27 -21.63 3.19
N MET A 124 4.22 -20.36 2.84
CA MET A 124 5.37 -19.59 2.37
C MET A 124 5.64 -18.36 3.22
N SER A 125 6.87 -17.86 3.14
CA SER A 125 7.25 -16.60 3.78
C SER A 125 6.93 -15.41 2.89
N VAL A 126 6.36 -14.37 3.49
CA VAL A 126 6.23 -13.05 2.89
C VAL A 126 6.80 -12.03 3.86
N PHE A 127 7.57 -11.09 3.34
CA PHE A 127 8.13 -10.00 4.11
C PHE A 127 7.23 -8.78 3.93
N VAL A 128 6.93 -8.10 5.03
CA VAL A 128 6.10 -6.91 5.01
C VAL A 128 6.80 -5.77 5.76
N ARG A 129 6.66 -4.55 5.25
CA ARG A 129 7.07 -3.33 5.93
C ARG A 129 6.00 -2.26 5.76
N LEU A 130 6.06 -1.22 6.56
CA LEU A 130 5.21 -0.06 6.42
C LEU A 130 6.00 1.11 5.81
N TYR A 131 5.35 1.81 4.92
CA TYR A 131 5.74 3.12 4.44
C TYR A 131 4.88 4.16 5.14
N ALA A 132 5.51 5.14 5.78
CA ALA A 132 4.82 6.19 6.51
C ALA A 132 5.19 7.57 5.96
N HIS A 133 4.23 8.48 5.95
CA HIS A 133 4.43 9.87 5.57
C HIS A 133 3.39 10.78 6.22
N ILE A 134 3.60 12.08 6.18
CA ILE A 134 2.65 13.11 6.58
C ILE A 134 2.25 13.97 5.37
N GLY A 135 1.02 14.52 5.40
CA GLY A 135 0.51 15.33 4.30
C GLY A 135 0.58 14.60 2.95
N ASP A 136 0.91 15.32 1.89
CA ASP A 136 1.05 14.76 0.54
C ASP A 136 2.47 14.19 0.35
N LYS A 137 2.72 13.02 0.93
CA LYS A 137 4.01 12.27 0.86
C LYS A 137 5.22 13.01 1.44
N GLY A 138 4.99 13.94 2.38
CA GLY A 138 6.09 14.64 3.05
C GLY A 138 6.80 13.76 4.08
N TYR A 139 8.13 13.88 4.16
CA TYR A 139 8.99 13.20 5.14
C TYR A 139 8.76 11.69 5.20
N PRO A 140 8.92 10.98 4.07
CA PRO A 140 8.66 9.56 3.98
C PRO A 140 9.68 8.74 4.76
N ILE A 141 9.23 7.66 5.39
CA ILE A 141 10.10 6.71 6.08
C ILE A 141 9.55 5.28 5.94
N HIS A 142 10.44 4.30 5.83
CA HIS A 142 10.11 2.88 5.88
C HIS A 142 10.42 2.30 7.25
N SER A 143 9.59 1.37 7.70
CA SER A 143 9.87 0.58 8.89
C SER A 143 10.91 -0.51 8.59
N ASN A 144 11.35 -1.22 9.65
CA ASN A 144 11.93 -2.54 9.46
C ASN A 144 10.94 -3.47 8.77
N SER A 145 11.43 -4.49 8.09
CA SER A 145 10.63 -5.61 7.61
C SER A 145 10.37 -6.63 8.71
N ILE A 146 9.26 -7.35 8.61
CA ILE A 146 8.93 -8.53 9.41
C ILE A 146 8.52 -9.67 8.48
N GLU A 147 8.86 -10.90 8.87
CA GLU A 147 8.44 -12.10 8.16
C GLU A 147 7.09 -12.59 8.68
N LEU A 148 6.17 -12.89 7.79
CA LEU A 148 4.91 -13.58 8.06
C LEU A 148 4.89 -14.90 7.30
N LYS A 149 4.39 -15.96 7.96
CA LYS A 149 4.10 -17.22 7.30
C LYS A 149 2.65 -17.25 6.86
N VAL A 150 2.41 -17.44 5.57
CA VAL A 150 1.09 -17.37 4.98
C VAL A 150 0.79 -18.59 4.11
N ILE A 151 -0.48 -18.97 4.01
CA ILE A 151 -1.01 -19.87 2.99
C ILE A 151 -1.78 -18.98 2.02
N PRO A 152 -1.19 -18.60 0.88
CA PRO A 152 -1.89 -17.88 -0.16
C PRO A 152 -2.80 -18.82 -0.95
N TYR A 153 -3.56 -18.25 -1.86
CA TYR A 153 -4.38 -18.98 -2.82
C TYR A 153 -4.29 -18.33 -4.18
N TYR A 154 -4.45 -19.14 -5.21
CA TYR A 154 -4.50 -18.58 -6.57
C TYR A 154 -5.76 -17.73 -6.74
N MET A 155 -5.59 -16.57 -7.33
CA MET A 155 -6.66 -15.73 -7.83
C MET A 155 -6.25 -15.15 -9.18
N ASP A 156 -7.18 -15.10 -10.10
CA ASP A 156 -6.97 -14.43 -11.37
C ASP A 156 -6.84 -12.92 -11.14
N ILE A 157 -5.64 -12.41 -11.35
CA ILE A 157 -5.30 -10.98 -11.23
C ILE A 157 -5.13 -10.32 -12.60
N SER A 158 -5.41 -11.05 -13.69
CA SER A 158 -5.43 -10.44 -15.01
C SER A 158 -6.42 -9.28 -14.97
N ASP A 159 -5.98 -8.12 -15.42
CA ASP A 159 -6.89 -7.00 -15.60
C ASP A 159 -7.99 -7.50 -16.52
N ALA A 160 -9.22 -7.50 -16.00
CA ALA A 160 -10.38 -7.82 -16.82
C ALA A 160 -10.26 -6.95 -18.07
N VAL A 161 -10.12 -7.59 -19.24
CA VAL A 161 -10.12 -6.84 -20.51
C VAL A 161 -11.31 -5.91 -20.43
N PRO A 162 -11.13 -4.59 -20.52
CA PRO A 162 -12.23 -3.67 -20.38
C PRO A 162 -13.34 -4.13 -21.29
N ALA A 163 -14.52 -4.40 -20.73
CA ALA A 163 -15.65 -4.83 -21.54
C ALA A 163 -15.86 -3.77 -22.61
N THR A 164 -15.64 -4.14 -23.85
CA THR A 164 -15.84 -3.22 -24.98
C THR A 164 -17.35 -3.06 -25.14
N TYR A 165 -17.89 -1.95 -24.68
CA TYR A 165 -19.29 -1.61 -24.86
C TYR A 165 -19.46 -0.99 -26.24
N TYR A 166 -20.36 -1.56 -27.04
CA TYR A 166 -20.77 -0.99 -28.31
C TYR A 166 -22.08 -0.26 -28.10
N LEU A 167 -22.10 1.03 -28.41
CA LEU A 167 -23.32 1.81 -28.43
C LEU A 167 -23.94 1.63 -29.82
N LEU A 168 -25.12 1.01 -29.88
CA LEU A 168 -25.86 0.79 -31.10
C LEU A 168 -27.16 1.60 -31.06
N GLY A 169 -27.46 2.31 -32.15
CA GLY A 169 -28.69 3.09 -32.24
C GLY A 169 -28.72 3.95 -33.51
N ASP A 170 -29.90 4.42 -33.88
CA ASP A 170 -30.12 5.23 -35.09
C ASP A 170 -29.34 6.56 -35.09
N PHE A 171 -28.86 6.97 -33.93
CA PHE A 171 -28.10 8.23 -33.76
C PHE A 171 -26.61 8.11 -34.13
N ILE A 172 -26.10 6.90 -34.36
CA ILE A 172 -24.69 6.66 -34.75
C ILE A 172 -24.55 6.28 -36.24
N GLY A 173 -25.62 6.36 -37.02
CA GLY A 173 -25.67 6.00 -38.42
C GLY A 173 -25.97 4.52 -38.67
N GLU A 174 -26.11 4.13 -39.93
CA GLU A 174 -26.38 2.74 -40.32
C GLU A 174 -25.16 1.85 -40.08
N VAL A 175 -25.07 1.26 -38.90
CA VAL A 175 -24.10 0.21 -38.60
C VAL A 175 -24.82 -1.11 -38.55
N PRO A 176 -24.57 -2.03 -39.51
CA PRO A 176 -25.25 -3.32 -39.52
C PRO A 176 -24.86 -4.13 -38.27
N TRP A 177 -25.87 -4.75 -37.66
CA TRP A 177 -25.70 -5.67 -36.55
C TRP A 177 -24.73 -6.80 -36.94
N GLY A 178 -23.71 -7.02 -36.06
CA GLY A 178 -22.76 -8.11 -36.28
C GLY A 178 -21.57 -7.75 -37.20
N ASN A 179 -21.32 -6.47 -37.45
CA ASN A 179 -20.14 -6.04 -38.19
C ASN A 179 -18.84 -6.26 -37.36
N PRO A 180 -17.98 -7.24 -37.74
CA PRO A 180 -16.75 -7.53 -37.03
C PRO A 180 -15.65 -6.45 -37.19
N THR A 181 -15.88 -5.46 -38.06
CA THR A 181 -14.91 -4.39 -38.33
C THR A 181 -15.17 -3.12 -37.57
N MET A 182 -16.09 -3.11 -36.59
CA MET A 182 -16.19 -1.99 -35.68
C MET A 182 -14.88 -1.90 -34.87
N ALA A 183 -14.04 -0.95 -35.26
CA ALA A 183 -12.77 -0.73 -34.58
C ALA A 183 -13.05 -0.43 -33.11
N ALA A 184 -12.49 -1.26 -32.24
CA ALA A 184 -12.43 -0.95 -30.81
C ALA A 184 -11.76 0.41 -30.66
N GLY A 185 -12.46 1.39 -30.10
CA GLY A 185 -11.82 2.65 -29.72
C GLY A 185 -12.39 3.95 -30.27
N THR A 186 -13.49 3.96 -30.97
CA THR A 186 -14.19 5.23 -31.26
C THR A 186 -15.25 5.49 -30.20
N ALA A 187 -14.80 5.98 -29.04
CA ALA A 187 -15.70 6.58 -28.08
C ALA A 187 -16.02 8.01 -28.56
N TYR A 188 -17.24 8.24 -28.97
CA TYR A 188 -17.76 9.61 -29.10
C TYR A 188 -18.44 9.96 -27.78
N PHE A 189 -17.82 10.88 -27.04
CA PHE A 189 -18.44 11.59 -25.93
C PHE A 189 -18.80 13.01 -26.37
#